data_ca7a0dfb16f5f3389b7c80584561acab
#
_entry.id   ca7a0dfb16f5f3389b7c80584561acab
#
_cell.length_a   1.000
_cell.length_b   1.000
_cell.length_c   1.000
_cell.angle_alpha   90.00
_cell.angle_beta   90.00
_cell.angle_gamma   90.00
#
_symmetry.space_group_name_H-M   'P 1'
#
loop_
_entity.id
_entity.type
_entity.pdbx_description
1 polymer ?
#
loop_
_entity_poly.entity_id
_entity_poly.type
_entity_poly.pdbx_seq_one_letter_code
_entity_poly.pdbx_strand_id
1 'polypeptide(L)' 'MTLDTQMTLALLQELLLALRANDVEGFKGWLALGLEELGRQVVLELMQDWMSPLLTEGEQARLVGWHLGVSL' A
#
# COMPACT_ATOMS: atom_id res chain seq x y z
N MET A 1 -2.18 13.58 -16.74
CA MET A 1 -1.46 12.80 -15.71
C MET A 1 -0.25 12.12 -16.30
N THR A 2 0.82 12.04 -15.54
CA THR A 2 2.00 11.30 -15.96
C THR A 2 1.77 9.80 -15.82
N LEU A 3 2.58 9.01 -16.50
CA LEU A 3 2.53 7.55 -16.39
C LEU A 3 2.76 7.11 -14.94
N ASP A 4 3.69 7.76 -14.25
CA ASP A 4 3.99 7.45 -12.85
C ASP A 4 2.79 7.68 -11.94
N THR A 5 2.01 8.74 -12.19
CA THR A 5 0.81 9.00 -11.41
C THR A 5 -0.24 7.91 -11.62
N GLN A 6 -0.40 7.45 -12.87
CA GLN A 6 -1.34 6.37 -13.19
C GLN A 6 -0.93 5.07 -12.51
N MET A 7 0.36 4.74 -12.53
CA MET A 7 0.89 3.55 -11.85
C MET A 7 0.70 3.66 -10.34
N THR A 8 0.93 4.84 -9.77
CA THR A 8 0.75 5.07 -8.35
C THR A 8 -0.70 4.88 -7.93
N LEU A 9 -1.64 5.39 -8.72
CA LEU A 9 -3.07 5.22 -8.45
C LEU A 9 -3.49 3.75 -8.55
N ALA A 10 -3.00 3.05 -9.56
CA ALA A 10 -3.30 1.63 -9.72
C ALA A 10 -2.75 0.82 -8.55
N LEU A 11 -1.54 1.12 -8.12
CA LEU A 11 -0.93 0.47 -6.97
C LEU A 11 -1.73 0.73 -5.69
N LEU A 12 -2.14 1.98 -5.48
CA LEU A 12 -2.96 2.35 -4.33
C LEU A 12 -4.25 1.52 -4.30
N GLN A 13 -4.92 1.39 -5.43
CA GLN A 13 -6.16 0.64 -5.54
C GLN A 13 -5.94 -0.83 -5.18
N GLU A 14 -4.90 -1.45 -5.71
CA GLU A 14 -4.60 -2.85 -5.44
C GLU A 14 -4.22 -3.09 -3.98
N LEU A 15 -3.45 -2.18 -3.39
CA LEU A 15 -3.10 -2.27 -1.97
C LEU A 15 -4.34 -2.15 -1.09
N LEU A 16 -5.24 -1.22 -1.41
CA LEU A 16 -6.49 -1.06 -0.66
C LEU A 16 -7.37 -2.32 -0.77
N LEU A 17 -7.50 -2.88 -1.96
CA LEU A 17 -8.29 -4.09 -2.16
C LEU A 17 -7.73 -5.25 -1.36
N ALA A 18 -6.42 -5.43 -1.39
CA ALA A 18 -5.76 -6.51 -0.64
C ALA A 18 -5.95 -6.32 0.87
N LEU A 19 -5.81 -5.09 1.35
CA LEU A 19 -5.99 -4.80 2.77
C LEU A 19 -7.42 -5.08 3.23
N ARG A 20 -8.41 -4.67 2.43
CA ARG A 20 -9.83 -4.88 2.75
C ARG A 20 -10.22 -6.34 2.66
N ALA A 21 -9.60 -7.09 1.77
CA ALA A 21 -9.81 -8.53 1.63
C ALA A 21 -9.02 -9.35 2.65
N ASN A 22 -8.22 -8.71 3.49
CA ASN A 22 -7.32 -9.38 4.44
C ASN A 22 -6.35 -10.32 3.72
N ASP A 23 -5.89 -9.90 2.54
CA ASP A 23 -4.97 -10.66 1.69
C ASP A 23 -3.56 -10.12 1.86
N VAL A 24 -2.87 -10.61 2.90
CA VAL A 24 -1.53 -10.14 3.24
C VAL A 24 -0.52 -10.49 2.14
N GLU A 25 -0.66 -11.65 1.51
CA GLU A 25 0.25 -12.06 0.45
C GLU A 25 0.12 -11.18 -0.78
N GLY A 26 -1.11 -10.86 -1.18
CA GLY A 26 -1.37 -9.93 -2.28
C GLY A 26 -0.85 -8.54 -1.96
N PHE A 27 -1.06 -8.08 -0.73
CA PHE A 27 -0.56 -6.78 -0.29
C PHE A 27 0.96 -6.70 -0.39
N LYS A 28 1.66 -7.71 0.13
CA LYS A 28 3.12 -7.77 0.06
C LYS A 28 3.62 -7.80 -1.38
N GLY A 29 2.96 -8.57 -2.24
CA GLY A 29 3.33 -8.68 -3.64
C GLY A 29 3.21 -7.34 -4.36
N TRP A 30 2.10 -6.64 -4.18
CA TRP A 30 1.91 -5.33 -4.79
C TRP A 30 2.86 -4.29 -4.22
N LEU A 31 3.12 -4.36 -2.91
CA LEU A 31 4.08 -3.45 -2.27
C LEU A 31 5.48 -3.66 -2.82
N ALA A 32 5.91 -4.90 -2.97
CA ALA A 32 7.22 -5.23 -3.55
C ALA A 32 7.34 -4.71 -4.97
N LEU A 33 6.28 -4.90 -5.77
CA LEU A 33 6.25 -4.39 -7.14
C LEU A 33 6.37 -2.86 -7.16
N GLY A 34 5.65 -2.19 -6.28
CA GLY A 34 5.73 -0.74 -6.17
C GLY A 34 7.13 -0.26 -5.81
N LEU A 35 7.79 -0.94 -4.89
CA LEU A 35 9.15 -0.60 -4.50
C LEU A 35 10.13 -0.75 -5.67
N GLU A 36 9.94 -1.76 -6.51
CA GLU A 36 10.78 -1.95 -7.70
C GLU A 36 10.51 -0.91 -8.79
N GLU A 37 9.23 -0.63 -9.05
CA GLU A 37 8.83 0.22 -10.18
C GLU A 37 8.85 1.71 -9.87
N LEU A 38 8.44 2.09 -8.68
CA LEU A 38 8.28 3.50 -8.29
C LEU A 38 9.36 4.00 -7.34
N GLY A 39 10.00 3.08 -6.65
CA GLY A 39 11.00 3.42 -5.66
C GLY A 39 10.42 3.62 -4.27
N ARG A 40 11.31 3.51 -3.29
CA ARG A 40 10.92 3.52 -1.88
C ARG A 40 10.22 4.82 -1.46
N GLN A 41 10.74 5.96 -1.90
CA GLN A 41 10.23 7.25 -1.48
C GLN A 41 8.80 7.46 -1.97
N VAL A 42 8.53 7.12 -3.22
CA VAL A 42 7.18 7.26 -3.80
C VAL A 42 6.20 6.34 -3.07
N VAL A 43 6.62 5.12 -2.76
CA VAL A 43 5.76 4.17 -2.03
C VAL A 43 5.47 4.68 -0.62
N LEU A 44 6.46 5.23 0.07
CA LEU A 44 6.25 5.82 1.40
C LEU A 44 5.26 6.97 1.35
N GLU A 45 5.38 7.86 0.37
CA GLU A 45 4.44 8.96 0.19
C GLU A 45 3.04 8.44 -0.10
N LEU A 46 2.93 7.42 -0.95
CA LEU A 46 1.67 6.78 -1.26
C LEU A 46 0.98 6.28 0.01
N MET A 47 1.73 5.56 0.84
CA MET A 47 1.19 4.97 2.07
C MET A 47 0.79 6.03 3.09
N GLN A 48 1.62 7.07 3.26
CA GLN A 48 1.40 8.08 4.28
C GLN A 48 0.39 9.15 3.84
N ASP A 49 0.53 9.64 2.61
CA ASP A 49 -0.24 10.80 2.17
C ASP A 49 -1.54 10.43 1.46
N TRP A 50 -1.54 9.32 0.73
CA TRP A 50 -2.68 8.96 -0.10
C TRP A 50 -3.53 7.86 0.53
N MET A 51 -2.90 6.83 1.07
CA MET A 51 -3.60 5.67 1.61
C MET A 51 -4.16 5.93 3.00
N SER A 52 -3.37 6.52 3.87
CA SER A 52 -3.75 6.73 5.26
C SER A 52 -5.09 7.46 5.42
N PRO A 53 -5.36 8.58 4.70
CA PRO A 53 -6.64 9.27 4.80
C PRO A 53 -7.84 8.47 4.31
N LEU A 54 -7.60 7.44 3.48
CA LEU A 54 -8.66 6.61 2.91
C LEU A 54 -9.03 5.43 3.80
N LEU A 55 -8.22 5.13 4.81
CA LEU A 55 -8.42 3.98 5.67
C LEU A 55 -9.32 4.30 6.85
N THR A 56 -10.17 3.35 7.21
CA THR A 56 -10.89 3.38 8.49
C THR A 56 -9.92 3.05 9.61
N GLU A 57 -10.34 3.29 10.87
CA GLU A 57 -9.52 2.95 12.03
C GLU A 57 -9.18 1.47 12.06
N GLY A 58 -10.15 0.61 11.73
CA GLY A 58 -9.93 -0.83 11.68
C GLY A 58 -8.94 -1.24 10.61
N GLU A 59 -9.00 -0.58 9.45
CA GLU A 59 -8.07 -0.85 8.36
C GLU A 59 -6.66 -0.37 8.71
N GLN A 60 -6.54 0.78 9.35
CA GLN A 60 -5.26 1.29 9.84
C GLN A 60 -4.64 0.35 10.86
N ALA A 61 -5.45 -0.15 11.80
CA ALA A 61 -5.00 -1.10 12.80
C ALA A 61 -4.50 -2.40 12.14
N ARG A 62 -5.21 -2.88 11.12
CA ARG A 62 -4.81 -4.06 10.37
C ARG A 62 -3.46 -3.84 9.70
N LEU A 63 -3.29 -2.70 9.03
CA LEU A 63 -2.04 -2.38 8.34
C LEU A 63 -0.87 -2.30 9.32
N VAL A 64 -1.07 -1.66 10.48
CA VAL A 64 -0.06 -1.58 11.53
C VAL A 64 0.31 -2.98 12.02
N GLY A 65 -0.69 -3.83 12.23
CA GLY A 65 -0.47 -5.22 12.62
C GLY A 65 0.35 -5.98 11.60
N TRP A 66 0.04 -5.80 10.32
CA TRP A 66 0.80 -6.45 9.24
C TRP A 66 2.24 -5.95 9.19
N HIS A 67 2.43 -4.64 9.36
CA HIS A 67 3.77 -4.04 9.34
C HIS A 67 4.63 -4.59 10.48
N LEU A 68 4.08 -4.63 11.68
CA LEU A 68 4.79 -5.16 12.86
C LEU A 68 5.07 -6.65 12.70
N GLY A 69 4.10 -7.40 12.19
CA GLY A 69 4.28 -8.83 11.95
C GLY A 69 5.29 -9.15 10.87
N VAL A 70 5.39 -8.30 9.86
CA VAL A 70 6.33 -8.49 8.74
C VAL A 70 7.73 -8.04 9.10
N SER A 71 7.84 -7.03 9.96
CA SER A 71 9.14 -6.50 10.38
C SER A 71 9.91 -7.45 11.29
N LEU A 72 9.21 -8.42 11.82
CA LEU A 72 9.83 -9.45 12.65
C LEU A 72 10.36 -10.58 11.79
#